data_77d7dc4321f830e504370b98e05253f9
#
_entry.id   77d7dc4321f830e504370b98e05253f9
#
_cell.length_a   1.000
_cell.length_b   1.000
_cell.length_c   1.000
_cell.angle_alpha   90.00
_cell.angle_beta   90.00
_cell.angle_gamma   90.00
#
_symmetry.space_group_name_H-M   'P 1'
#
loop_
_entity.id
_entity.type
_entity.pdbx_description
1 polymer ?
#
loop_
_entity_poly.entity_id
_entity_poly.type
_entity_poly.pdbx_seq_one_letter_code
_entity_poly.pdbx_strand_id
1 'polypeptide(L)'
;MYHFGYGSNLSIDFVKKELIPNAKFAMKGYLPNFEVQFPFWSEKSQAGYSGIMEAPGELVHGALYEVTEQELIALDDLEGVYKDLYKRWTFLILGEDGKFHHADLYRVIDPKGPFPPCRSYVEIMLSGARDLGLDSAYIRKIEGFYHQGQ
;
A
#
# COMPACT_ATOMS: atom_id res chain seq x y z
N MET A 1 16.51 -6.22 -1.17
CA MET A 1 15.17 -6.54 -0.64
C MET A 1 14.18 -5.52 -1.17
N TYR A 2 12.94 -5.95 -1.38
CA TYR A 2 11.90 -5.06 -1.90
C TYR A 2 10.77 -4.90 -0.89
N HIS A 3 10.22 -3.70 -0.84
CA HIS A 3 8.95 -3.39 -0.17
C HIS A 3 7.91 -3.05 -1.25
N PHE A 4 6.73 -3.64 -1.14
CA PHE A 4 5.61 -3.36 -2.05
C PHE A 4 4.62 -2.42 -1.38
N GLY A 5 4.52 -1.20 -1.90
CA GLY A 5 3.60 -0.17 -1.41
C GLY A 5 2.34 -0.13 -2.26
N TYR A 6 1.18 -0.33 -1.65
CA TYR A 6 -0.10 -0.35 -2.35
C TYR A 6 -1.10 0.68 -1.83
N GLY A 7 -0.86 1.24 -0.65
CA GLY A 7 -1.67 2.28 -0.04
C GLY A 7 -1.01 3.65 -0.15
N SER A 8 -0.78 4.34 0.98
CA SER A 8 -0.04 5.60 0.98
C SER A 8 1.35 5.46 0.40
N ASN A 9 1.92 4.27 0.47
CA ASN A 9 3.24 3.98 -0.07
C ASN A 9 3.27 3.88 -1.61
N LEU A 10 2.15 4.09 -2.28
CA LEU A 10 2.15 4.40 -3.71
C LEU A 10 2.88 5.71 -4.00
N SER A 11 2.89 6.62 -3.05
CA SER A 11 3.54 7.91 -3.20
C SER A 11 5.02 7.82 -2.84
N ILE A 12 5.88 7.98 -3.83
CA ILE A 12 7.34 8.00 -3.63
C ILE A 12 7.71 9.16 -2.69
N ASP A 13 7.09 10.32 -2.87
CA ASP A 13 7.33 11.49 -2.02
C ASP A 13 6.98 11.20 -0.56
N PHE A 14 5.83 10.58 -0.32
CA PHE A 14 5.40 10.22 1.03
C PHE A 14 6.39 9.26 1.68
N VAL A 15 6.79 8.21 0.95
CA VAL A 15 7.74 7.22 1.47
C VAL A 15 9.06 7.88 1.87
N LYS A 16 9.59 8.76 1.02
CA LYS A 16 10.87 9.42 1.28
C LYS A 16 10.80 10.45 2.38
N LYS A 17 9.70 11.20 2.47
CA LYS A 17 9.55 12.27 3.47
C LYS A 17 9.17 11.75 4.84
N GLU A 18 8.28 10.76 4.89
CA GLU A 18 7.63 10.36 6.13
C GLU A 18 8.11 9.01 6.68
N LEU A 19 8.68 8.15 5.84
CA LEU A 19 8.97 6.78 6.24
C LEU A 19 10.46 6.44 6.13
N ILE A 20 10.98 6.37 4.90
CA ILE A 20 12.33 5.88 4.62
C ILE A 20 13.03 6.83 3.63
N PRO A 21 13.85 7.75 4.13
CA PRO A 21 14.49 8.77 3.27
C PRO A 21 15.37 8.19 2.16
N ASN A 22 15.96 7.03 2.37
CA ASN A 22 16.90 6.42 1.43
C ASN A 22 16.28 5.29 0.60
N ALA A 23 14.99 5.05 0.70
CA ALA A 23 14.31 4.06 -0.14
C ALA A 23 14.42 4.47 -1.61
N LYS A 24 14.66 3.48 -2.46
CA LYS A 24 14.78 3.70 -3.91
C LYS A 24 13.59 3.06 -4.61
N PHE A 25 12.85 3.86 -5.37
CA PHE A 25 11.84 3.31 -6.25
C PHE A 25 12.51 2.47 -7.33
N ALA A 26 12.13 1.19 -7.44
CA ALA A 26 12.69 0.28 -8.43
C ALA A 26 11.80 0.21 -9.68
N MET A 27 10.52 -0.12 -9.49
CA MET A 27 9.58 -0.30 -10.60
C MET A 27 8.15 -0.43 -10.07
N LYS A 28 7.18 -0.31 -10.95
CA LYS A 28 5.79 -0.68 -10.63
C LYS A 28 5.67 -2.19 -10.47
N GLY A 29 4.72 -2.62 -9.66
CA GLY A 29 4.48 -4.04 -9.43
C GLY A 29 2.99 -4.33 -9.30
N TYR A 30 2.65 -5.61 -9.42
CA TYR A 30 1.26 -6.07 -9.46
C TYR A 30 1.10 -7.32 -8.61
N LEU A 31 0.02 -7.35 -7.82
CA LEU A 31 -0.33 -8.51 -7.01
C LEU A 31 -1.69 -9.05 -7.48
N PRO A 32 -1.71 -10.20 -8.18
CA PRO A 32 -2.96 -10.80 -8.65
C PRO A 32 -3.78 -11.40 -7.51
N ASN A 33 -5.10 -11.43 -7.70
CA ASN A 33 -6.07 -12.07 -6.81
C ASN A 33 -6.20 -11.44 -5.44
N PHE A 34 -5.90 -10.16 -5.38
CA PHE A 34 -6.11 -9.30 -4.20
C PHE A 34 -6.70 -7.97 -4.64
N GLU A 35 -7.35 -7.29 -3.72
CA GLU A 35 -7.82 -5.92 -3.93
C GLU A 35 -7.55 -5.08 -2.69
N VAL A 36 -7.43 -3.76 -2.88
CA VAL A 36 -7.32 -2.81 -1.78
C VAL A 36 -8.71 -2.56 -1.21
N GLN A 37 -8.83 -2.64 0.11
CA GLN A 37 -10.01 -2.25 0.87
C GLN A 37 -9.56 -1.33 2.00
N PHE A 38 -10.49 -0.92 2.85
CA PHE A 38 -10.18 -0.11 4.04
C PHE A 38 -10.66 -0.84 5.28
N PRO A 39 -9.97 -1.94 5.66
CA PRO A 39 -10.40 -2.83 6.73
C PRO A 39 -9.88 -2.48 8.11
N PHE A 40 -9.13 -1.39 8.24
CA PHE A 40 -8.55 -0.95 9.50
C PHE A 40 -9.17 0.38 9.92
N TRP A 41 -9.72 0.42 11.15
CA TRP A 41 -10.27 1.67 11.71
C TRP A 41 -9.18 2.43 12.46
N SER A 42 -8.93 3.67 12.08
CA SER A 42 -8.02 4.57 12.78
C SER A 42 -8.78 5.43 13.77
N GLU A 43 -8.56 5.20 15.05
CA GLU A 43 -9.17 6.05 16.10
C GLU A 43 -8.72 7.49 15.99
N LYS A 44 -7.46 7.71 15.66
CA LYS A 44 -6.90 9.05 15.49
C LYS A 44 -7.58 9.82 14.37
N SER A 45 -7.79 9.18 13.23
CA SER A 45 -8.36 9.81 12.03
C SER A 45 -9.87 9.64 11.93
N GLN A 46 -10.49 8.78 12.76
CA GLN A 46 -11.91 8.45 12.72
C GLN A 46 -12.34 8.03 11.29
N ALA A 47 -11.55 7.20 10.65
CA ALA A 47 -11.77 6.74 9.29
C ALA A 47 -10.98 5.47 9.03
N GLY A 48 -11.23 4.84 7.87
CA GLY A 48 -10.56 3.63 7.44
C GLY A 48 -9.19 3.87 6.82
N TYR A 49 -8.26 2.96 7.11
CA TYR A 49 -6.95 2.87 6.46
C TYR A 49 -6.88 1.59 5.64
N SER A 50 -5.99 1.58 4.63
CA SER A 50 -5.96 0.52 3.63
C SER A 50 -5.36 -0.79 4.12
N GLY A 51 -5.81 -1.85 3.50
CA GLY A 51 -5.26 -3.19 3.57
C GLY A 51 -5.57 -3.92 2.27
N ILE A 52 -5.01 -5.10 2.09
CA ILE A 52 -5.35 -5.94 0.95
C ILE A 52 -6.13 -7.17 1.41
N MET A 53 -7.11 -7.55 0.62
CA MET A 53 -7.97 -8.70 0.88
C MET A 53 -7.99 -9.60 -0.35
N GLU A 54 -8.12 -10.89 -0.15
CA GLU A 54 -8.23 -11.86 -1.24
C GLU A 54 -9.45 -11.52 -2.12
N ALA A 55 -9.22 -11.42 -3.43
CA ALA A 55 -10.26 -11.11 -4.40
C ALA A 55 -9.90 -11.76 -5.75
N PRO A 56 -10.36 -13.00 -6.00
CA PRO A 56 -10.03 -13.71 -7.23
C PRO A 56 -10.38 -12.89 -8.47
N GLY A 57 -9.42 -12.79 -9.39
CA GLY A 57 -9.57 -12.05 -10.64
C GLY A 57 -9.21 -10.57 -10.56
N GLU A 58 -9.02 -10.02 -9.36
CA GLU A 58 -8.61 -8.63 -9.18
C GLU A 58 -7.08 -8.49 -9.21
N LEU A 59 -6.61 -7.26 -9.33
CA LEU A 59 -5.19 -6.95 -9.43
C LEU A 59 -4.88 -5.69 -8.61
N VAL A 60 -3.97 -5.82 -7.65
CA VAL A 60 -3.45 -4.65 -6.92
C VAL A 60 -2.26 -4.08 -7.67
N HIS A 61 -2.30 -2.80 -7.97
CA HIS A 61 -1.18 -2.06 -8.54
C HIS A 61 -0.40 -1.38 -7.41
N GLY A 62 0.91 -1.42 -7.47
CA GLY A 62 1.73 -0.82 -6.44
C GLY A 62 3.12 -0.43 -6.91
N ALA A 63 3.94 0.00 -5.97
CA ALA A 63 5.31 0.42 -6.18
C ALA A 63 6.27 -0.52 -5.44
N LEU A 64 7.30 -0.97 -6.14
CA LEU A 64 8.40 -1.73 -5.55
C LEU A 64 9.54 -0.79 -5.20
N TYR A 65 9.98 -0.84 -3.95
CA TYR A 65 11.11 -0.07 -3.45
C TYR A 65 12.24 -1.00 -3.05
N GLU A 66 13.45 -0.67 -3.45
CA GLU A 66 14.64 -1.32 -2.89
C GLU A 66 14.89 -0.77 -1.48
N VAL A 67 14.95 -1.65 -0.51
CA VAL A 67 15.13 -1.30 0.89
C VAL A 67 16.13 -2.25 1.55
N THR A 68 16.75 -1.77 2.62
CA THR A 68 17.60 -2.59 3.47
C THR A 68 16.76 -3.27 4.54
N GLU A 69 17.33 -4.28 5.19
CA GLU A 69 16.68 -4.94 6.33
C GLU A 69 16.39 -3.94 7.46
N GLN A 70 17.31 -3.02 7.72
CA GLN A 70 17.13 -2.00 8.74
C GLN A 70 15.98 -1.06 8.42
N GLU A 71 15.80 -0.72 7.14
CA GLU A 71 14.68 0.08 6.68
C GLU A 71 13.35 -0.66 6.84
N LEU A 72 13.33 -1.98 6.59
CA LEU A 72 12.13 -2.80 6.84
C LEU A 72 11.78 -2.83 8.33
N ILE A 73 12.78 -2.95 9.21
CA ILE A 73 12.55 -2.91 10.66
C ILE A 73 11.94 -1.56 11.06
N ALA A 74 12.44 -0.46 10.50
CA ALA A 74 11.88 0.86 10.74
C ALA A 74 10.43 0.97 10.24
N LEU A 75 10.13 0.39 9.07
CA LEU A 75 8.76 0.31 8.56
C LEU A 75 7.86 -0.50 9.49
N ASP A 76 8.35 -1.61 10.04
CA ASP A 76 7.59 -2.42 10.99
C ASP A 76 7.10 -1.57 12.16
N ASP A 77 7.95 -0.70 12.70
CA ASP A 77 7.57 0.20 13.80
C ASP A 77 6.50 1.19 13.35
N LEU A 78 6.68 1.79 12.18
CA LEU A 78 5.74 2.79 11.64
C LEU A 78 4.37 2.17 11.32
N GLU A 79 4.35 0.91 10.89
CA GLU A 79 3.10 0.17 10.57
C GLU A 79 2.46 -0.46 11.80
N GLY A 80 3.06 -0.32 12.98
CA GLY A 80 2.49 -0.84 14.21
C GLY A 80 2.54 -2.37 14.33
N VAL A 81 3.56 -2.99 13.76
CA VAL A 81 3.74 -4.45 13.84
C VAL A 81 3.85 -4.90 15.30
N TYR A 82 4.61 -4.17 16.11
CA TYR A 82 4.78 -4.49 17.53
C TYR A 82 3.51 -4.28 18.37
N LYS A 83 2.52 -3.58 17.82
CA LYS A 83 1.19 -3.38 18.45
C LYS A 83 0.14 -4.36 17.92
N ASP A 84 0.54 -5.32 17.10
CA ASP A 84 -0.33 -6.31 16.46
C ASP A 84 -1.45 -5.67 15.61
N LEU A 85 -1.17 -4.53 14.98
CA LEU A 85 -2.11 -3.87 14.07
C LEU A 85 -1.96 -4.39 12.65
N TYR A 86 -0.72 -4.45 12.18
CA TYR A 86 -0.35 -4.99 10.88
C TYR A 86 0.70 -6.06 11.05
N LYS A 87 0.81 -6.94 10.05
CA LYS A 87 1.85 -7.97 9.98
C LYS A 87 2.59 -7.84 8.65
N ARG A 88 3.91 -7.95 8.69
CA ARG A 88 4.73 -8.00 7.49
C ARG A 88 4.71 -9.41 6.89
N TRP A 89 4.42 -9.47 5.59
CA TRP A 89 4.39 -10.72 4.82
C TRP A 89 5.29 -10.59 3.61
N THR A 90 5.86 -11.70 3.17
CA THR A 90 6.59 -11.77 1.91
C THR A 90 5.68 -12.40 0.86
N PHE A 91 5.49 -11.69 -0.26
CA PHE A 91 4.67 -12.13 -1.39
C PHE A 91 5.51 -12.14 -2.66
N LEU A 92 5.04 -12.88 -3.66
CA LEU A 92 5.57 -12.78 -5.03
C LEU A 92 4.80 -11.68 -5.75
N ILE A 93 5.52 -10.65 -6.17
CA ILE A 93 4.97 -9.51 -6.90
C ILE A 93 5.46 -9.56 -8.34
N LEU A 94 4.54 -9.44 -9.28
CA LEU A 94 4.88 -9.34 -10.69
C LEU A 94 5.37 -7.92 -10.99
N GLY A 95 6.66 -7.79 -11.34
CA GLY A 95 7.22 -6.50 -11.71
C GLY A 95 6.85 -6.09 -13.13
N GLU A 96 6.94 -4.80 -13.42
CA GLU A 96 6.77 -4.32 -14.80
C GLU A 96 7.87 -4.81 -15.75
N ASP A 97 8.95 -5.37 -15.22
CA ASP A 97 10.00 -6.07 -15.97
C ASP A 97 9.57 -7.48 -16.43
N GLY A 98 8.36 -7.92 -16.09
CA GLY A 98 7.83 -9.23 -16.45
C GLY A 98 8.31 -10.36 -15.56
N LYS A 99 9.03 -10.06 -14.48
CA LYS A 99 9.57 -11.07 -13.55
C LYS A 99 8.84 -11.00 -12.22
N PHE A 100 8.78 -12.16 -11.52
CA PHE A 100 8.30 -12.19 -10.15
C PHE A 100 9.43 -11.87 -9.18
N HIS A 101 9.12 -11.02 -8.21
CA HIS A 101 10.05 -10.61 -7.16
C HIS A 101 9.46 -10.88 -5.79
N HIS A 102 10.26 -11.40 -4.88
CA HIS A 102 9.87 -11.45 -3.48
C HIS A 102 9.84 -10.03 -2.95
N ALA A 103 8.75 -9.64 -2.34
CA ALA A 103 8.62 -8.32 -1.74
C ALA A 103 7.84 -8.40 -0.43
N ASP A 104 8.22 -7.57 0.53
CA ASP A 104 7.54 -7.50 1.81
C ASP A 104 6.45 -6.44 1.74
N LEU A 105 5.31 -6.75 2.31
CA LEU A 105 4.17 -5.86 2.42
C LEU A 105 3.50 -6.04 3.78
N TYR A 106 2.59 -5.14 4.10
CA TYR A 106 1.89 -5.15 5.37
C TYR A 106 0.42 -5.48 5.17
N ARG A 107 -0.09 -6.37 6.01
CA ARG A 107 -1.51 -6.73 6.03
C ARG A 107 -2.08 -6.47 7.41
N VAL A 108 -3.34 -6.03 7.45
CA VAL A 108 -4.10 -5.87 8.69
C VAL A 108 -4.28 -7.23 9.34
N ILE A 109 -3.96 -7.36 10.63
CA ILE A 109 -4.06 -8.64 11.34
C ILE A 109 -5.51 -9.04 11.56
N ASP A 110 -6.36 -8.10 11.96
CA ASP A 110 -7.78 -8.34 12.25
C ASP A 110 -8.64 -7.43 11.36
N PRO A 111 -8.78 -7.77 10.07
CA PRO A 111 -9.53 -6.93 9.14
C PRO A 111 -11.01 -6.90 9.50
N LYS A 112 -11.60 -5.70 9.43
CA LYS A 112 -13.01 -5.45 9.66
C LYS A 112 -13.54 -4.50 8.58
N GLY A 113 -14.75 -4.02 8.74
CA GLY A 113 -15.35 -3.08 7.80
C GLY A 113 -15.92 -3.77 6.58
N PRO A 114 -15.78 -3.19 5.36
CA PRO A 114 -14.94 -2.02 5.07
C PRO A 114 -15.47 -0.74 5.69
N PHE A 115 -14.54 0.12 6.10
CA PHE A 115 -14.86 1.42 6.68
C PHE A 115 -14.80 2.53 5.62
N PRO A 116 -15.48 3.67 5.87
CA PRO A 116 -15.27 4.84 5.02
C PRO A 116 -13.79 5.24 5.01
N PRO A 117 -13.17 5.36 3.82
CA PRO A 117 -11.75 5.69 3.74
C PRO A 117 -11.43 7.08 4.28
N CYS A 118 -10.23 7.23 4.84
CA CYS A 118 -9.69 8.53 5.22
C CYS A 118 -9.32 9.31 3.95
N ARG A 119 -9.98 10.44 3.67
CA ARG A 119 -9.75 11.21 2.43
C ARG A 119 -8.32 11.69 2.28
N SER A 120 -7.72 12.21 3.35
CA SER A 120 -6.33 12.67 3.30
C SER A 120 -5.37 11.54 2.95
N TYR A 121 -5.66 10.33 3.42
CA TYR A 121 -4.90 9.13 3.06
C TYR A 121 -5.07 8.80 1.57
N VAL A 122 -6.32 8.82 1.08
CA VAL A 122 -6.61 8.52 -0.33
C VAL A 122 -5.98 9.57 -1.26
N GLU A 123 -5.90 10.83 -0.84
CA GLU A 123 -5.22 11.87 -1.60
C GLU A 123 -3.74 11.53 -1.84
N ILE A 124 -3.07 10.99 -0.82
CA ILE A 124 -1.68 10.53 -0.95
C ILE A 124 -1.60 9.39 -1.98
N MET A 125 -2.53 8.43 -1.90
CA MET A 125 -2.61 7.33 -2.87
C MET A 125 -2.80 7.86 -4.30
N LEU A 126 -3.73 8.79 -4.49
CA LEU A 126 -4.02 9.38 -5.79
C LEU A 126 -2.82 10.11 -6.37
N SER A 127 -2.15 10.92 -5.56
CA SER A 127 -0.94 11.63 -5.98
C SER A 127 0.12 10.63 -6.43
N GLY A 128 0.36 9.59 -5.67
CA GLY A 128 1.32 8.55 -6.01
C GLY A 128 0.95 7.79 -7.27
N ALA A 129 -0.32 7.41 -7.41
CA ALA A 129 -0.80 6.68 -8.59
C ALA A 129 -0.65 7.50 -9.86
N ARG A 130 -0.91 8.80 -9.81
CA ARG A 130 -0.75 9.71 -10.94
C ARG A 130 0.72 9.89 -11.30
N ASP A 131 1.58 10.08 -10.30
CA ASP A 131 3.02 10.23 -10.51
C ASP A 131 3.65 8.98 -11.12
N LEU A 132 3.17 7.80 -10.72
CA LEU A 132 3.62 6.52 -11.28
C LEU A 132 3.04 6.25 -12.67
N GLY A 133 2.02 6.99 -13.08
CA GLY A 133 1.34 6.76 -14.34
C GLY A 133 0.59 5.43 -14.36
N LEU A 134 -0.08 5.08 -13.27
CA LEU A 134 -0.86 3.85 -13.21
C LEU A 134 -2.00 3.88 -14.21
N ASP A 135 -2.52 2.69 -14.55
CA ASP A 135 -3.65 2.54 -15.45
C ASP A 135 -4.83 3.43 -15.02
N SER A 136 -5.46 4.08 -15.99
CA SER A 136 -6.55 5.03 -15.72
C SER A 136 -7.75 4.38 -15.02
N ALA A 137 -8.03 3.11 -15.33
CA ALA A 137 -9.11 2.38 -14.66
C ALA A 137 -8.79 2.17 -13.18
N TYR A 138 -7.52 1.90 -12.85
CA TYR A 138 -7.09 1.76 -11.46
C TYR A 138 -7.15 3.08 -10.71
N ILE A 139 -6.74 4.17 -11.34
CA ILE A 139 -6.84 5.52 -10.76
C ILE A 139 -8.30 5.86 -10.47
N ARG A 140 -9.23 5.51 -11.36
CA ARG A 140 -10.67 5.71 -11.12
C ARG A 140 -11.18 4.93 -9.90
N LYS A 141 -10.65 3.73 -9.67
CA LYS A 141 -10.98 2.98 -8.44
C LYS A 141 -10.55 3.74 -7.19
N ILE A 142 -9.35 4.32 -7.20
CA ILE A 142 -8.85 5.11 -6.07
C ILE A 142 -9.69 6.36 -5.88
N GLU A 143 -10.05 7.04 -6.97
CA GLU A 143 -10.97 8.18 -6.92
C GLU A 143 -12.31 7.81 -6.27
N GLY A 144 -12.81 6.60 -6.56
CA GLY A 144 -14.01 6.07 -5.93
C GLY A 144 -13.89 5.98 -4.41
N PHE A 145 -12.73 5.57 -3.90
CA PHE A 145 -12.47 5.56 -2.47
C PHE A 145 -12.50 6.98 -1.88
N TYR A 146 -11.96 7.95 -2.59
CA TYR A 146 -12.01 9.36 -2.15
C TYR A 146 -13.44 9.84 -1.99
N HIS A 147 -14.32 9.51 -2.94
CA HIS A 147 -15.73 9.91 -2.89
C HIS A 147 -16.52 9.20 -1.79
N GLN A 148 -16.11 8.00 -1.38
CA GLN A 148 -16.71 7.28 -0.26
C GLN A 148 -16.20 7.76 1.11
N GLY A 149 -15.12 8.53 1.12
CA GLY A 149 -14.36 8.86 2.30
C GLY A 149 -14.92 10.02 3.14
N GLN A 150 -14.22 10.20 4.24
CA GLN A 150 -14.50 11.27 5.22
C GLN A 150 -13.26 12.11 5.48
#